data_3946d3069f054cfdee97ec851349199b
#
_entry.id   3946d3069f054cfdee97ec851349199b
#
_cell.length_a   1.000
_cell.length_b   1.000
_cell.length_c   1.000
_cell.angle_alpha   90.00
_cell.angle_beta   90.00
_cell.angle_gamma   90.00
#
_symmetry.space_group_name_H-M   'P 1'
#
loop_
_entity.id
_entity.type
_entity.pdbx_description
1 polymer ?
#
loop_
_entity_poly.entity_id
_entity_poly.type
_entity_poly.pdbx_seq_one_letter_code
_entity_poly.pdbx_strand_id
1 'polypeptide(L)'
;MCNSLNHTLTCREGSLPLGAATVRVVLTTVCVVLISMAFSACRPSGDKGRIPAAAEIAPILLFNGAGVSPGDVAAVEKILSSEHLNDSTVNSPRLNGMSESHIRAYRLLIVPGGNFEQLGDSLTASTAVNIRNAIRNGLNYLGICAGAFFAGNSPYNGLNLTSGLRFEFYAAEARGIRKAAVAITAGGQTLDQYWEDGPQLTGWGVVMAKYPDGTAAVVEGTFGSGWVILTGVHPEAPASWRRGMDFRTSVNIDNAYAATLIRAALNRELLPHY
;
A
#
# COMPACT_ATOMS: atom_id res chain seq x y z
N MET A 1 -46.43 13.33 -35.61
CA MET A 1 -47.43 12.25 -35.67
C MET A 1 -47.29 11.42 -34.42
N CYS A 2 -48.38 11.41 -33.63
CA CYS A 2 -48.60 10.69 -32.36
C CYS A 2 -48.26 9.20 -32.42
N ASN A 3 -47.78 8.60 -31.31
CA ASN A 3 -48.68 7.89 -30.41
C ASN A 3 -47.97 7.47 -29.11
N SER A 4 -48.58 7.90 -28.03
CA SER A 4 -48.47 7.38 -26.68
C SER A 4 -49.17 6.02 -26.54
N LEU A 5 -48.67 5.16 -25.67
CA LEU A 5 -49.51 4.17 -24.97
C LEU A 5 -48.98 3.94 -23.53
N ASN A 6 -49.81 4.45 -22.62
CA ASN A 6 -49.82 4.14 -21.17
C ASN A 6 -50.21 2.69 -20.94
N HIS A 7 -49.57 2.02 -20.00
CA HIS A 7 -50.17 0.90 -19.28
C HIS A 7 -49.87 1.03 -17.76
N THR A 8 -50.91 1.51 -17.09
CA THR A 8 -51.14 1.45 -15.66
C THR A 8 -51.50 0.00 -15.30
N LEU A 9 -50.89 -0.59 -14.32
CA LEU A 9 -51.43 -1.78 -13.63
C LEU A 9 -51.35 -1.59 -12.10
N THR A 10 -52.49 -1.76 -11.55
CA THR A 10 -52.99 -1.51 -10.22
C THR A 10 -52.44 -2.46 -9.14
N CYS A 11 -52.29 -1.89 -7.95
CA CYS A 11 -52.11 -2.57 -6.67
C CYS A 11 -53.25 -3.56 -6.34
N ARG A 12 -52.88 -4.65 -5.71
CA ARG A 12 -53.83 -5.46 -4.95
C ARG A 12 -53.23 -5.81 -3.57
N GLU A 13 -53.80 -5.17 -2.57
CA GLU A 13 -53.61 -5.51 -1.16
C GLU A 13 -54.29 -6.86 -0.84
N GLY A 14 -53.60 -7.65 -0.05
CA GLY A 14 -54.14 -8.86 0.56
C GLY A 14 -53.74 -8.93 2.02
N SER A 15 -54.70 -8.68 2.88
CA SER A 15 -54.64 -8.66 4.35
C SER A 15 -54.70 -10.04 4.96
N LEU A 16 -53.83 -10.32 5.94
CA LEU A 16 -53.93 -11.02 7.24
C LEU A 16 -54.73 -12.36 7.37
N PRO A 17 -54.34 -13.29 8.32
CA PRO A 17 -54.46 -12.98 9.76
C PRO A 17 -53.36 -13.58 10.69
N LEU A 18 -53.36 -13.00 11.90
CA LEU A 18 -52.66 -13.42 13.10
C LEU A 18 -53.05 -14.85 13.56
N GLY A 19 -52.02 -15.63 13.94
CA GLY A 19 -52.17 -16.84 14.72
C GLY A 19 -51.23 -16.82 15.93
N ALA A 20 -51.78 -16.54 17.10
CA ALA A 20 -51.10 -16.62 18.39
C ALA A 20 -50.90 -18.09 18.81
N ALA A 21 -49.68 -18.50 19.03
CA ALA A 21 -49.32 -19.76 19.65
C ALA A 21 -48.63 -19.53 21.00
N THR A 22 -49.33 -19.79 22.05
CA THR A 22 -48.89 -19.78 23.45
C THR A 22 -47.99 -21.01 23.70
N VAL A 23 -46.72 -20.79 24.04
CA VAL A 23 -45.84 -21.88 24.50
C VAL A 23 -45.76 -21.86 26.02
N ARG A 24 -46.27 -22.94 26.64
CA ARG A 24 -46.17 -23.20 28.10
C ARG A 24 -44.74 -23.62 28.43
N VAL A 25 -44.16 -22.90 29.40
CA VAL A 25 -42.90 -23.30 30.05
C VAL A 25 -43.22 -24.38 31.07
N VAL A 26 -42.64 -25.54 30.90
CA VAL A 26 -42.61 -26.60 31.92
C VAL A 26 -41.26 -26.58 32.62
N LEU A 27 -41.34 -26.22 33.91
CA LEU A 27 -40.17 -26.15 34.82
C LEU A 27 -39.98 -27.56 35.40
N THR A 28 -38.96 -28.30 34.99
CA THR A 28 -38.57 -29.58 35.63
C THR A 28 -37.31 -29.36 36.48
N THR A 29 -37.50 -29.38 37.78
CA THR A 29 -36.47 -29.36 38.80
C THR A 29 -35.83 -30.75 38.89
N VAL A 30 -34.55 -30.90 38.57
CA VAL A 30 -33.79 -32.13 38.81
C VAL A 30 -32.78 -31.87 39.93
N CYS A 31 -33.02 -32.52 41.08
CA CYS A 31 -32.04 -32.63 42.16
C CYS A 31 -30.91 -33.56 41.73
N VAL A 32 -29.67 -33.03 41.70
CA VAL A 32 -28.47 -33.86 41.56
C VAL A 32 -27.75 -33.96 42.89
N VAL A 33 -27.70 -35.16 43.40
CA VAL A 33 -26.98 -35.59 44.61
C VAL A 33 -25.45 -35.50 44.35
N LEU A 34 -24.74 -34.79 45.19
CA LEU A 34 -23.27 -34.72 45.16
C LEU A 34 -22.70 -36.02 45.80
N ILE A 35 -22.08 -36.83 44.99
CA ILE A 35 -21.16 -37.89 45.47
C ILE A 35 -19.72 -37.38 45.21
N SER A 36 -19.06 -36.99 46.29
CA SER A 36 -17.62 -36.66 46.30
C SER A 36 -16.81 -37.95 46.32
N MET A 37 -16.27 -38.38 45.17
CA MET A 37 -15.18 -39.35 45.13
C MET A 37 -13.86 -38.62 44.88
N ALA A 38 -12.99 -38.59 45.86
CA ALA A 38 -11.62 -38.13 45.73
C ALA A 38 -10.82 -39.17 44.93
N PHE A 39 -10.60 -38.92 43.65
CA PHE A 39 -9.57 -39.63 42.88
C PHE A 39 -8.27 -38.78 42.92
N SER A 40 -7.29 -39.28 43.68
CA SER A 40 -5.90 -38.87 43.58
C SER A 40 -5.37 -39.36 42.22
N ALA A 41 -5.44 -38.56 41.18
CA ALA A 41 -4.80 -38.85 39.91
C ALA A 41 -3.44 -38.17 39.85
N CYS A 42 -2.36 -38.96 39.83
CA CYS A 42 -1.04 -38.53 39.38
C CYS A 42 -1.17 -37.81 38.06
N ARG A 43 -0.87 -36.53 38.02
CA ARG A 43 -0.70 -35.77 36.77
C ARG A 43 0.61 -36.19 36.13
N PRO A 44 0.63 -36.79 34.95
CA PRO A 44 1.83 -36.84 34.14
C PRO A 44 2.16 -35.38 33.77
N SER A 45 3.34 -34.95 34.14
CA SER A 45 3.96 -33.69 33.69
C SER A 45 4.24 -33.81 32.19
N GLY A 46 3.19 -33.67 31.35
CA GLY A 46 3.31 -33.57 29.93
C GLY A 46 3.70 -32.12 29.63
N ASP A 47 4.97 -31.92 29.36
CA ASP A 47 5.45 -30.76 28.63
C ASP A 47 4.72 -30.71 27.28
N LYS A 48 3.61 -29.98 27.26
CA LYS A 48 2.93 -29.66 26.01
C LYS A 48 3.90 -28.77 25.24
N GLY A 49 4.70 -29.38 24.38
CA GLY A 49 5.55 -28.68 23.45
C GLY A 49 4.74 -27.51 22.86
N ARG A 50 5.13 -26.30 23.28
CA ARG A 50 4.58 -25.05 22.78
C ARG A 50 4.85 -25.07 21.27
N ILE A 51 3.81 -25.35 20.46
CA ILE A 51 3.90 -25.20 19.01
C ILE A 51 4.46 -23.79 18.80
N PRO A 52 5.63 -23.62 18.17
CA PRO A 52 6.14 -22.29 17.89
C PRO A 52 5.05 -21.56 17.14
N ALA A 53 4.63 -20.40 17.65
CA ALA A 53 3.74 -19.55 16.92
C ALA A 53 4.36 -19.34 15.53
N ALA A 54 3.59 -19.59 14.46
CA ALA A 54 4.06 -19.31 13.10
C ALA A 54 4.63 -17.90 13.12
N ALA A 55 5.89 -17.73 12.65
CA ALA A 55 6.54 -16.44 12.65
C ALA A 55 5.62 -15.45 11.93
N GLU A 56 5.20 -14.42 12.65
CA GLU A 56 4.30 -13.40 12.11
C GLU A 56 5.02 -12.72 10.93
N ILE A 57 4.43 -12.77 9.75
CA ILE A 57 4.99 -12.13 8.56
C ILE A 57 4.98 -10.62 8.80
N ALA A 58 6.12 -9.95 8.62
CA ALA A 58 6.20 -8.51 8.70
C ALA A 58 5.18 -7.87 7.73
N PRO A 59 4.46 -6.82 8.14
CA PRO A 59 3.40 -6.26 7.30
C PRO A 59 3.89 -5.61 6.01
N ILE A 60 5.18 -5.23 5.96
CA ILE A 60 5.78 -4.50 4.84
C ILE A 60 6.82 -5.38 4.13
N LEU A 61 6.73 -5.44 2.81
CA LEU A 61 7.75 -5.99 1.93
C LEU A 61 8.50 -4.84 1.27
N LEU A 62 9.79 -4.69 1.57
CA LEU A 62 10.65 -3.65 0.99
C LEU A 62 11.52 -4.26 -0.10
N PHE A 63 11.38 -3.77 -1.34
CA PHE A 63 12.20 -4.24 -2.46
C PHE A 63 13.60 -3.61 -2.41
N ASN A 64 14.64 -4.47 -2.39
CA ASN A 64 16.05 -4.09 -2.42
C ASN A 64 16.81 -4.80 -3.55
N GLY A 65 16.12 -5.15 -4.64
CA GLY A 65 16.68 -5.84 -5.79
C GLY A 65 17.50 -4.94 -6.71
N ALA A 66 17.97 -5.53 -7.83
CA ALA A 66 18.70 -4.78 -8.85
C ALA A 66 17.85 -3.62 -9.40
N GLY A 67 18.50 -2.52 -9.71
CA GLY A 67 17.88 -1.27 -10.15
C GLY A 67 17.48 -0.35 -9.00
N VAL A 68 17.29 -0.84 -7.79
CA VAL A 68 17.04 0.04 -6.62
C VAL A 68 18.36 0.53 -6.04
N SER A 69 18.42 1.80 -5.68
CA SER A 69 19.59 2.38 -5.04
C SER A 69 19.70 1.89 -3.58
N PRO A 70 20.84 1.36 -3.13
CA PRO A 70 21.01 0.95 -1.73
C PRO A 70 20.81 2.09 -0.73
N GLY A 71 21.07 3.34 -1.15
CA GLY A 71 20.85 4.52 -0.34
C GLY A 71 19.36 4.79 -0.09
N ASP A 72 18.51 4.54 -1.10
CA ASP A 72 17.06 4.68 -0.98
C ASP A 72 16.48 3.61 -0.05
N VAL A 73 16.94 2.36 -0.17
CA VAL A 73 16.54 1.28 0.74
C VAL A 73 16.86 1.66 2.19
N ALA A 74 18.12 2.05 2.46
CA ALA A 74 18.57 2.41 3.80
C ALA A 74 17.81 3.62 4.38
N ALA A 75 17.43 4.59 3.52
CA ALA A 75 16.64 5.73 3.93
C ALA A 75 15.22 5.33 4.34
N VAL A 76 14.57 4.47 3.56
CA VAL A 76 13.25 3.91 3.87
C VAL A 76 13.29 3.07 5.14
N GLU A 77 14.26 2.13 5.28
CA GLU A 77 14.45 1.31 6.49
C GLU A 77 14.60 2.17 7.75
N LYS A 78 15.34 3.27 7.66
CA LYS A 78 15.49 4.21 8.77
C LYS A 78 14.16 4.82 9.20
N ILE A 79 13.30 5.19 8.25
CA ILE A 79 11.97 5.73 8.55
C ILE A 79 11.09 4.62 9.16
N LEU A 80 11.06 3.43 8.56
CA LEU A 80 10.30 2.29 9.09
C LEU A 80 10.68 1.98 10.54
N SER A 81 12.00 1.96 10.82
CA SER A 81 12.53 1.75 12.18
C SER A 81 12.10 2.86 13.15
N SER A 82 12.15 4.13 12.73
CA SER A 82 11.74 5.26 13.58
C SER A 82 10.23 5.26 13.88
N GLU A 83 9.42 4.70 12.98
CA GLU A 83 7.98 4.54 13.11
C GLU A 83 7.56 3.21 13.77
N HIS A 84 8.54 2.40 14.20
CA HIS A 84 8.32 1.05 14.76
C HIS A 84 7.51 0.12 13.83
N LEU A 85 7.69 0.26 12.52
CA LEU A 85 7.08 -0.57 11.50
C LEU A 85 8.02 -1.71 11.10
N ASN A 86 7.54 -2.95 11.22
CA ASN A 86 8.30 -4.13 10.83
C ASN A 86 8.25 -4.32 9.31
N ASP A 87 9.40 -4.60 8.72
CA ASP A 87 9.53 -4.93 7.30
C ASP A 87 10.35 -6.20 7.06
N SER A 88 10.24 -6.71 5.85
CA SER A 88 11.11 -7.75 5.29
C SER A 88 11.66 -7.24 3.98
N THR A 89 12.97 -7.28 3.80
CA THR A 89 13.58 -6.95 2.51
C THR A 89 13.53 -8.14 1.54
N VAL A 90 13.38 -7.84 0.25
CA VAL A 90 13.36 -8.84 -0.82
C VAL A 90 14.16 -8.36 -2.02
N ASN A 91 15.14 -9.18 -2.46
CA ASN A 91 15.88 -8.94 -3.69
C ASN A 91 15.20 -9.57 -4.92
N SER A 92 15.68 -9.22 -6.13
CA SER A 92 15.08 -9.70 -7.38
C SER A 92 15.02 -11.23 -7.48
N PRO A 93 16.10 -12.01 -7.21
CA PRO A 93 16.03 -13.47 -7.27
C PRO A 93 14.97 -14.08 -6.35
N ARG A 94 14.86 -13.57 -5.11
CA ARG A 94 13.87 -14.06 -4.14
C ARG A 94 12.46 -13.68 -4.58
N LEU A 95 12.25 -12.45 -5.03
CA LEU A 95 10.93 -11.97 -5.50
C LEU A 95 10.48 -12.73 -6.74
N ASN A 96 11.41 -13.07 -7.66
CA ASN A 96 11.14 -13.91 -8.83
C ASN A 96 10.69 -15.34 -8.47
N GLY A 97 11.03 -15.83 -7.29
CA GLY A 97 10.56 -17.12 -6.76
C GLY A 97 9.26 -17.04 -5.96
N MET A 98 8.69 -15.85 -5.74
CA MET A 98 7.47 -15.71 -4.94
C MET A 98 6.22 -15.85 -5.80
N SER A 99 5.26 -16.65 -5.32
CA SER A 99 3.91 -16.69 -5.90
C SER A 99 3.11 -15.42 -5.53
N GLU A 100 2.04 -15.16 -6.28
CA GLU A 100 1.09 -14.08 -5.97
C GLU A 100 0.59 -14.16 -4.52
N SER A 101 0.25 -15.35 -4.03
CA SER A 101 -0.23 -15.55 -2.65
C SER A 101 0.82 -15.24 -1.59
N HIS A 102 2.11 -15.54 -1.85
CA HIS A 102 3.19 -15.18 -0.95
C HIS A 102 3.41 -13.66 -0.91
N ILE A 103 3.37 -12.98 -2.05
CA ILE A 103 3.48 -11.51 -2.13
C ILE A 103 2.29 -10.85 -1.42
N ARG A 104 1.08 -11.38 -1.62
CA ARG A 104 -0.16 -10.88 -1.01
C ARG A 104 -0.29 -11.16 0.50
N ALA A 105 0.57 -12.00 1.07
CA ALA A 105 0.63 -12.19 2.52
C ALA A 105 1.11 -10.92 3.27
N TYR A 106 1.81 -10.02 2.59
CA TYR A 106 2.17 -8.70 3.09
C TYR A 106 0.99 -7.72 2.94
N ARG A 107 1.03 -6.62 3.68
CA ARG A 107 0.02 -5.54 3.57
C ARG A 107 0.44 -4.43 2.62
N LEU A 108 1.75 -4.18 2.51
CA LEU A 108 2.32 -3.12 1.69
C LEU A 108 3.60 -3.61 1.00
N LEU A 109 3.71 -3.36 -0.30
CA LEU A 109 4.97 -3.44 -1.05
C LEU A 109 5.50 -2.01 -1.25
N ILE A 110 6.74 -1.77 -0.79
CA ILE A 110 7.46 -0.52 -1.05
C ILE A 110 8.53 -0.79 -2.11
N VAL A 111 8.51 -0.01 -3.19
CA VAL A 111 9.55 -0.01 -4.23
C VAL A 111 10.21 1.36 -4.23
N PRO A 112 11.46 1.46 -3.72
CA PRO A 112 12.21 2.70 -3.61
C PRO A 112 12.72 3.26 -4.95
N GLY A 113 13.49 4.34 -4.87
CA GLY A 113 14.14 4.99 -5.99
C GLY A 113 15.33 4.20 -6.57
N GLY A 114 15.81 4.67 -7.74
CA GLY A 114 16.91 4.04 -8.47
C GLY A 114 16.73 4.14 -9.99
N ASN A 115 17.10 3.09 -10.71
CA ASN A 115 16.94 2.95 -12.15
C ASN A 115 15.77 2.02 -12.47
N PHE A 116 14.66 2.59 -12.96
CA PHE A 116 13.42 1.83 -13.21
C PHE A 116 13.55 0.82 -14.38
N GLU A 117 14.46 1.03 -15.34
CA GLU A 117 14.74 0.08 -16.42
C GLU A 117 15.40 -1.17 -15.85
N GLN A 118 16.51 -1.01 -15.10
CA GLN A 118 17.19 -2.13 -14.44
C GLN A 118 16.29 -2.85 -13.43
N LEU A 119 15.43 -2.10 -12.73
CA LEU A 119 14.45 -2.66 -11.79
C LEU A 119 13.51 -3.61 -12.54
N GLY A 120 12.89 -3.13 -13.60
CA GLY A 120 11.97 -3.93 -14.40
C GLY A 120 12.64 -5.13 -15.07
N ASP A 121 13.84 -4.93 -15.65
CA ASP A 121 14.60 -6.00 -16.31
C ASP A 121 15.12 -7.07 -15.33
N SER A 122 15.26 -6.74 -14.04
CA SER A 122 15.66 -7.69 -13.00
C SER A 122 14.56 -8.67 -12.60
N LEU A 123 13.32 -8.35 -12.96
CA LEU A 123 12.14 -9.16 -12.66
C LEU A 123 11.64 -9.90 -13.91
N THR A 124 11.17 -11.12 -13.72
CA THR A 124 10.53 -11.86 -14.82
C THR A 124 9.14 -11.28 -15.12
N ALA A 125 8.67 -11.45 -16.35
CA ALA A 125 7.31 -11.05 -16.71
C ALA A 125 6.25 -11.71 -15.82
N SER A 126 6.46 -12.97 -15.42
CA SER A 126 5.56 -13.66 -14.47
C SER A 126 5.59 -13.03 -13.09
N THR A 127 6.73 -12.54 -12.62
CA THR A 127 6.84 -11.82 -11.34
C THR A 127 6.08 -10.50 -11.39
N ALA A 128 6.22 -9.72 -12.47
CA ALA A 128 5.44 -8.50 -12.64
C ALA A 128 3.93 -8.78 -12.64
N VAL A 129 3.48 -9.86 -13.28
CA VAL A 129 2.08 -10.32 -13.24
C VAL A 129 1.66 -10.72 -11.83
N ASN A 130 2.51 -11.46 -11.08
CA ASN A 130 2.21 -11.86 -9.70
C ASN A 130 2.07 -10.64 -8.78
N ILE A 131 2.98 -9.67 -8.87
CA ILE A 131 2.92 -8.41 -8.10
C ILE A 131 1.62 -7.66 -8.45
N ARG A 132 1.35 -7.48 -9.75
CA ARG A 132 0.15 -6.79 -10.22
C ARG A 132 -1.14 -7.45 -9.71
N ASN A 133 -1.20 -8.80 -9.75
CA ASN A 133 -2.36 -9.54 -9.25
C ASN A 133 -2.47 -9.46 -7.72
N ALA A 134 -1.35 -9.52 -6.99
CA ALA A 134 -1.34 -9.32 -5.55
C ALA A 134 -1.91 -7.95 -5.17
N ILE A 135 -1.52 -6.88 -5.90
CA ILE A 135 -2.06 -5.53 -5.67
C ILE A 135 -3.55 -5.49 -6.03
N ARG A 136 -3.95 -6.06 -7.18
CA ARG A 136 -5.38 -6.14 -7.57
C ARG A 136 -6.22 -6.83 -6.49
N ASN A 137 -5.65 -7.81 -5.79
CA ASN A 137 -6.31 -8.62 -4.77
C ASN A 137 -6.08 -8.12 -3.34
N GLY A 138 -5.57 -6.89 -3.17
CA GLY A 138 -5.58 -6.21 -1.88
C GLY A 138 -4.23 -5.90 -1.23
N LEU A 139 -3.09 -6.27 -1.84
CA LEU A 139 -1.80 -5.73 -1.43
C LEU A 139 -1.75 -4.23 -1.76
N ASN A 140 -1.26 -3.42 -0.84
CA ASN A 140 -1.03 -2.00 -1.10
C ASN A 140 0.35 -1.77 -1.74
N TYR A 141 0.54 -0.62 -2.38
CA TYR A 141 1.77 -0.28 -3.08
C TYR A 141 2.20 1.16 -2.79
N LEU A 142 3.48 1.35 -2.47
CA LEU A 142 4.13 2.65 -2.43
C LEU A 142 5.32 2.63 -3.39
N GLY A 143 5.26 3.47 -4.43
CA GLY A 143 6.34 3.65 -5.39
C GLY A 143 7.00 5.01 -5.23
N ILE A 144 8.32 5.02 -5.03
CA ILE A 144 9.12 6.24 -4.90
C ILE A 144 10.01 6.36 -6.14
N CYS A 145 9.96 7.47 -6.87
CA CYS A 145 10.80 7.76 -8.03
C CYS A 145 10.80 6.60 -9.05
N ALA A 146 11.84 5.76 -9.09
CA ALA A 146 11.90 4.56 -9.94
C ALA A 146 10.71 3.62 -9.69
N GLY A 147 10.30 3.44 -8.43
CA GLY A 147 9.13 2.67 -8.06
C GLY A 147 7.83 3.27 -8.60
N ALA A 148 7.73 4.58 -8.74
CA ALA A 148 6.58 5.24 -9.35
C ALA A 148 6.56 5.03 -10.89
N PHE A 149 7.70 5.13 -11.58
CA PHE A 149 7.80 4.75 -13.00
C PHE A 149 7.40 3.30 -13.23
N PHE A 150 7.89 2.39 -12.37
CA PHE A 150 7.61 0.96 -12.45
C PHE A 150 6.13 0.63 -12.24
N ALA A 151 5.39 1.42 -11.45
CA ALA A 151 3.94 1.30 -11.29
C ALA A 151 3.18 1.59 -12.58
N GLY A 152 3.73 2.42 -13.47
CA GLY A 152 3.14 2.79 -14.76
C GLY A 152 3.22 1.71 -15.82
N ASN A 153 2.82 2.07 -17.04
CA ASN A 153 2.94 1.21 -18.23
C ASN A 153 4.34 1.32 -18.86
N SER A 154 5.37 0.95 -18.08
CA SER A 154 6.75 0.94 -18.57
C SER A 154 7.01 -0.27 -19.48
N PRO A 155 7.80 -0.13 -20.58
CA PRO A 155 8.20 -1.25 -21.42
C PRO A 155 9.15 -2.23 -20.71
N TYR A 156 9.74 -1.83 -19.59
CA TYR A 156 10.63 -2.65 -18.76
C TYR A 156 9.83 -3.37 -17.68
N ASN A 157 8.99 -4.32 -18.05
CA ASN A 157 8.11 -5.12 -17.16
C ASN A 157 7.28 -4.29 -16.16
N GLY A 158 6.89 -3.06 -16.54
CA GLY A 158 6.08 -2.18 -15.69
C GLY A 158 4.79 -2.84 -15.21
N LEU A 159 4.39 -2.53 -14.00
CA LEU A 159 3.22 -3.16 -13.36
C LEU A 159 1.90 -2.74 -14.00
N ASN A 160 1.88 -1.64 -14.75
CA ASN A 160 0.67 -1.08 -15.37
C ASN A 160 -0.53 -1.00 -14.39
N LEU A 161 -0.28 -0.41 -13.22
CA LEU A 161 -1.33 -0.12 -12.22
C LEU A 161 -2.16 1.11 -12.61
N THR A 162 -1.72 1.83 -13.64
CA THR A 162 -2.18 3.16 -14.04
C THR A 162 -3.05 3.14 -15.30
N SER A 163 -3.68 2.01 -15.60
CA SER A 163 -4.62 1.84 -16.72
C SER A 163 -4.01 2.19 -18.09
N GLY A 164 -2.76 1.84 -18.32
CA GLY A 164 -2.05 2.07 -19.58
C GLY A 164 -1.24 3.36 -19.63
N LEU A 165 -1.34 4.23 -18.62
CA LEU A 165 -0.55 5.46 -18.56
C LEU A 165 0.91 5.14 -18.27
N ARG A 166 1.82 5.73 -19.04
CA ARG A 166 3.25 5.81 -18.80
C ARG A 166 3.59 7.18 -18.24
N PHE A 167 4.36 7.23 -17.17
CA PHE A 167 4.82 8.49 -16.62
C PHE A 167 6.06 8.99 -17.37
N GLU A 168 6.13 10.30 -17.52
CA GLU A 168 7.28 11.01 -18.08
C GLU A 168 8.09 11.67 -16.96
N PHE A 169 9.34 12.00 -17.23
CA PHE A 169 10.16 12.75 -16.30
C PHE A 169 9.55 14.12 -15.98
N TYR A 170 9.76 14.59 -14.76
CA TYR A 170 9.41 15.97 -14.42
C TYR A 170 10.22 16.97 -15.25
N ALA A 171 9.64 18.11 -15.61
CA ALA A 171 10.17 19.08 -16.55
C ALA A 171 11.57 19.66 -16.22
N ALA A 172 12.06 19.52 -14.97
CA ALA A 172 13.41 19.91 -14.60
C ALA A 172 14.47 19.07 -15.35
N GLU A 173 14.17 17.78 -15.62
CA GLU A 173 15.05 16.89 -16.39
C GLU A 173 15.27 17.42 -17.82
N ALA A 174 14.22 17.86 -18.49
CA ALA A 174 14.31 18.44 -19.85
C ALA A 174 15.21 19.70 -19.91
N ARG A 175 15.45 20.35 -18.79
CA ARG A 175 16.37 21.50 -18.66
C ARG A 175 17.79 21.08 -18.28
N GLY A 176 18.09 19.77 -18.25
CA GLY A 176 19.39 19.21 -17.87
C GLY A 176 19.65 19.20 -16.37
N ILE A 177 18.65 19.48 -15.54
CA ILE A 177 18.75 19.39 -14.08
C ILE A 177 18.44 17.95 -13.69
N ARG A 178 19.43 17.25 -13.12
CA ARG A 178 19.30 15.84 -12.74
C ARG A 178 18.88 15.65 -11.29
N LYS A 179 19.25 16.58 -10.41
CA LYS A 179 18.87 16.60 -9.00
C LYS A 179 18.73 18.02 -8.47
N ALA A 180 17.76 18.24 -7.62
CA ALA A 180 17.45 19.53 -7.03
C ALA A 180 16.65 19.42 -5.73
N ALA A 181 16.68 20.50 -4.94
CA ALA A 181 15.61 20.79 -4.00
C ALA A 181 14.42 21.32 -4.80
N VAL A 182 13.29 20.60 -4.78
CA VAL A 182 12.08 20.97 -5.50
C VAL A 182 10.96 21.26 -4.50
N ALA A 183 10.41 22.47 -4.55
CA ALA A 183 9.31 22.88 -3.68
C ALA A 183 8.01 22.27 -4.18
N ILE A 184 7.51 21.24 -3.52
CA ILE A 184 6.16 20.70 -3.78
C ILE A 184 5.13 21.36 -2.86
N THR A 185 3.88 21.47 -3.32
CA THR A 185 2.77 21.91 -2.47
C THR A 185 1.92 20.71 -2.11
N ALA A 186 1.81 20.41 -0.80
CA ALA A 186 1.05 19.28 -0.26
C ALA A 186 0.16 19.76 0.89
N GLY A 187 -1.16 19.50 0.84
CA GLY A 187 -2.09 19.90 1.90
C GLY A 187 -2.06 21.39 2.27
N GLY A 188 -1.80 22.25 1.29
CA GLY A 188 -1.67 23.71 1.49
C GLY A 188 -0.32 24.16 2.06
N GLN A 189 0.63 23.23 2.29
CA GLN A 189 1.99 23.53 2.73
C GLN A 189 2.99 23.36 1.60
N THR A 190 4.06 24.12 1.61
CA THR A 190 5.20 23.96 0.71
C THR A 190 6.31 23.19 1.42
N LEU A 191 6.75 22.08 0.80
CA LEU A 191 7.83 21.22 1.27
C LEU A 191 8.92 21.20 0.21
N ASP A 192 10.17 21.49 0.58
CA ASP A 192 11.30 21.36 -0.34
C ASP A 192 11.81 19.93 -0.31
N GLN A 193 11.43 19.14 -1.31
CA GLN A 193 11.77 17.72 -1.40
C GLN A 193 13.02 17.51 -2.26
N TYR A 194 13.82 16.48 -1.91
CA TYR A 194 14.87 16.01 -2.81
C TYR A 194 14.23 15.37 -4.05
N TRP A 195 14.68 15.78 -5.21
CA TRP A 195 14.28 15.22 -6.50
C TRP A 195 15.52 14.84 -7.31
N GLU A 196 15.54 13.66 -7.91
CA GLU A 196 16.60 13.17 -8.81
C GLU A 196 15.94 12.35 -9.91
N ASP A 197 15.88 12.90 -11.13
CA ASP A 197 15.32 12.27 -12.33
C ASP A 197 13.95 11.57 -12.10
N GLY A 198 13.14 12.09 -11.19
CA GLY A 198 11.85 11.51 -10.84
C GLY A 198 10.72 11.91 -11.79
N PRO A 199 9.61 11.14 -11.81
CA PRO A 199 8.48 11.38 -12.71
C PRO A 199 7.60 12.55 -12.28
N GLN A 200 6.89 13.12 -13.25
CA GLN A 200 5.61 13.76 -13.03
C GLN A 200 4.50 12.73 -13.20
N LEU A 201 3.46 12.81 -12.35
CA LEU A 201 2.46 11.75 -12.19
C LEU A 201 1.06 12.15 -12.70
N THR A 202 1.01 13.17 -13.56
CA THR A 202 -0.24 13.69 -14.10
C THR A 202 -0.98 12.65 -14.95
N GLY A 203 -2.30 12.61 -14.80
CA GLY A 203 -3.18 11.74 -15.59
C GLY A 203 -3.64 10.47 -14.90
N TRP A 204 -3.15 10.19 -13.68
CA TRP A 204 -3.63 9.08 -12.88
C TRP A 204 -3.81 9.45 -11.41
N GLY A 205 -4.82 8.86 -10.78
CA GLY A 205 -5.09 8.99 -9.36
C GLY A 205 -5.58 10.38 -8.93
N VAL A 206 -5.66 10.58 -7.62
CA VAL A 206 -5.98 11.86 -6.98
C VAL A 206 -4.68 12.54 -6.60
N VAL A 207 -4.55 13.83 -6.91
CA VAL A 207 -3.33 14.59 -6.68
C VAL A 207 -3.26 15.04 -5.22
N MET A 208 -2.21 14.61 -4.53
CA MET A 208 -1.92 14.94 -3.14
C MET A 208 -0.87 16.06 -3.02
N ALA A 209 0.07 16.11 -3.95
CA ALA A 209 1.06 17.18 -4.03
C ALA A 209 1.36 17.55 -5.48
N LYS A 210 1.72 18.80 -5.71
CA LYS A 210 2.07 19.35 -7.03
C LYS A 210 3.49 19.89 -7.04
N TYR A 211 4.14 19.71 -8.17
CA TYR A 211 5.35 20.43 -8.55
C TYR A 211 5.08 21.93 -8.78
N PRO A 212 6.14 22.77 -8.83
CA PRO A 212 5.99 24.20 -9.06
C PRO A 212 5.31 24.59 -10.39
N ASP A 213 5.36 23.73 -11.39
CA ASP A 213 4.69 23.91 -12.68
C ASP A 213 3.22 23.45 -12.70
N GLY A 214 2.72 22.95 -11.56
CA GLY A 214 1.36 22.49 -11.39
C GLY A 214 1.13 21.01 -11.74
N THR A 215 2.14 20.30 -12.29
CA THR A 215 2.05 18.87 -12.54
C THR A 215 2.04 18.07 -11.24
N ALA A 216 1.52 16.85 -11.27
CA ALA A 216 1.39 16.03 -10.07
C ALA A 216 2.75 15.46 -9.62
N ALA A 217 3.12 15.72 -8.37
CA ALA A 217 4.32 15.21 -7.71
C ALA A 217 4.05 13.97 -6.85
N VAL A 218 2.88 13.91 -6.22
CA VAL A 218 2.42 12.77 -5.43
C VAL A 218 0.96 12.51 -5.75
N VAL A 219 0.62 11.24 -5.97
CA VAL A 219 -0.75 10.81 -6.28
C VAL A 219 -1.12 9.57 -5.49
N GLU A 220 -2.40 9.39 -5.23
CA GLU A 220 -2.96 8.17 -4.67
C GLU A 220 -4.12 7.66 -5.51
N GLY A 221 -4.39 6.36 -5.43
CA GLY A 221 -5.51 5.75 -6.13
C GLY A 221 -5.67 4.28 -5.80
N THR A 222 -6.59 3.63 -6.51
CA THR A 222 -6.85 2.20 -6.34
C THR A 222 -6.47 1.42 -7.59
N PHE A 223 -6.02 0.19 -7.39
CA PHE A 223 -5.91 -0.81 -8.44
C PHE A 223 -6.56 -2.11 -7.97
N GLY A 224 -7.77 -2.39 -8.46
CA GLY A 224 -8.61 -3.43 -7.89
C GLY A 224 -8.94 -3.14 -6.42
N SER A 225 -8.57 -4.06 -5.53
CA SER A 225 -8.72 -3.89 -4.08
C SER A 225 -7.46 -3.33 -3.39
N GLY A 226 -6.37 -3.06 -4.12
CA GLY A 226 -5.14 -2.48 -3.56
C GLY A 226 -5.17 -0.97 -3.55
N TRP A 227 -4.50 -0.37 -2.55
CA TRP A 227 -4.25 1.06 -2.45
C TRP A 227 -2.86 1.38 -2.98
N VAL A 228 -2.73 2.40 -3.81
CA VAL A 228 -1.48 2.75 -4.49
C VAL A 228 -1.15 4.21 -4.21
N ILE A 229 0.03 4.47 -3.67
CA ILE A 229 0.60 5.82 -3.55
C ILE A 229 1.87 5.87 -4.39
N LEU A 230 2.01 6.93 -5.19
CA LEU A 230 3.19 7.17 -6.02
C LEU A 230 3.75 8.56 -5.72
N THR A 231 5.07 8.65 -5.62
CA THR A 231 5.78 9.92 -5.46
C THR A 231 6.92 10.06 -6.45
N GLY A 232 6.99 11.19 -7.12
CA GLY A 232 8.08 11.53 -8.03
C GLY A 232 9.26 12.22 -7.35
N VAL A 233 9.14 12.53 -6.05
CA VAL A 233 10.20 13.08 -5.20
C VAL A 233 10.63 12.06 -4.15
N HIS A 234 11.72 12.35 -3.43
CA HIS A 234 12.29 11.49 -2.38
C HIS A 234 12.08 12.10 -0.99
N PRO A 235 10.91 11.93 -0.37
CA PRO A 235 10.67 12.47 0.97
C PRO A 235 11.50 11.76 2.05
N GLU A 236 12.02 10.56 1.75
CA GLU A 236 12.92 9.80 2.60
C GLU A 236 14.36 10.30 2.60
N ALA A 237 14.73 11.22 1.70
CA ALA A 237 16.10 11.64 1.46
C ALA A 237 16.82 12.08 2.74
N PRO A 238 17.99 11.47 3.07
CA PRO A 238 18.78 11.84 4.23
C PRO A 238 19.54 13.16 4.01
N ALA A 239 20.02 13.78 5.08
CA ALA A 239 20.80 15.01 5.03
C ALA A 239 22.02 14.93 4.09
N SER A 240 22.60 13.74 3.92
CA SER A 240 23.77 13.52 3.06
C SER A 240 23.49 13.77 1.58
N TRP A 241 22.26 13.48 1.09
CA TRP A 241 21.90 13.74 -0.31
C TRP A 241 21.65 15.21 -0.59
N ARG A 242 21.24 15.94 0.43
CA ARG A 242 20.85 17.37 0.33
C ARG A 242 22.05 18.33 0.31
N ARG A 243 23.28 17.82 0.50
CA ARG A 243 24.49 18.66 0.53
C ARG A 243 24.68 19.42 -0.77
N GLY A 244 24.94 20.73 -0.63
CA GLY A 244 25.16 21.63 -1.77
C GLY A 244 23.87 22.08 -2.47
N MET A 245 22.71 21.86 -1.87
CA MET A 245 21.43 22.37 -2.34
C MET A 245 20.76 23.18 -1.24
N ASP A 246 19.92 24.16 -1.64
CA ASP A 246 19.19 25.02 -0.73
C ASP A 246 17.80 24.45 -0.45
N PHE A 247 17.60 23.97 0.79
CA PHE A 247 16.31 23.49 1.28
C PHE A 247 15.77 24.44 2.36
N ARG A 248 14.53 24.85 2.26
CA ARG A 248 13.81 25.64 3.28
C ARG A 248 13.22 24.76 4.37
N THR A 249 12.81 23.54 4.01
CA THR A 249 12.32 22.55 4.98
C THR A 249 13.45 21.68 5.51
N SER A 250 13.36 21.29 6.78
CA SER A 250 14.34 20.42 7.41
C SER A 250 14.15 18.96 6.97
N VAL A 251 15.23 18.16 7.06
CA VAL A 251 15.17 16.71 6.82
C VAL A 251 14.07 16.03 7.67
N ASN A 252 13.89 16.48 8.92
CA ASN A 252 12.89 15.89 9.80
C ASN A 252 11.45 16.13 9.31
N ILE A 253 11.18 17.32 8.74
CA ILE A 253 9.87 17.63 8.15
C ILE A 253 9.63 16.75 6.93
N ASP A 254 10.62 16.59 6.06
CA ASP A 254 10.50 15.80 4.84
C ASP A 254 10.36 14.30 5.17
N ASN A 255 11.17 13.78 6.11
CA ASN A 255 11.05 12.40 6.57
C ASN A 255 9.71 12.14 7.31
N ALA A 256 9.14 13.12 8.02
CA ALA A 256 7.80 13.01 8.58
C ALA A 256 6.72 12.92 7.49
N TYR A 257 6.92 13.62 6.37
CA TYR A 257 6.06 13.47 5.19
C TYR A 257 6.19 12.07 4.58
N ALA A 258 7.42 11.52 4.45
CA ALA A 258 7.62 10.13 4.02
C ALA A 258 6.91 9.13 4.94
N ALA A 259 7.04 9.31 6.26
CA ALA A 259 6.36 8.48 7.25
C ALA A 259 4.82 8.55 7.09
N THR A 260 4.29 9.73 6.78
CA THR A 260 2.86 9.92 6.49
C THR A 260 2.43 9.14 5.25
N LEU A 261 3.20 9.20 4.14
CA LEU A 261 2.90 8.42 2.93
C LEU A 261 2.96 6.91 3.19
N ILE A 262 3.95 6.44 3.95
CA ILE A 262 4.08 5.01 4.31
C ILE A 262 2.88 4.55 5.14
N ARG A 263 2.50 5.30 6.18
CA ARG A 263 1.32 4.96 7.01
C ARG A 263 0.04 4.99 6.20
N ALA A 264 -0.15 6.00 5.36
CA ALA A 264 -1.32 6.09 4.49
C ALA A 264 -1.40 4.91 3.51
N ALA A 265 -0.29 4.53 2.88
CA ALA A 265 -0.22 3.35 2.01
C ALA A 265 -0.51 2.05 2.77
N LEU A 266 0.06 1.89 3.98
CA LEU A 266 -0.11 0.68 4.81
C LEU A 266 -1.56 0.51 5.28
N ASN A 267 -2.20 1.61 5.70
CA ASN A 267 -3.52 1.60 6.35
C ASN A 267 -4.66 2.01 5.42
N ARG A 268 -4.39 2.41 4.17
CA ARG A 268 -5.37 2.93 3.19
C ARG A 268 -6.05 4.20 3.70
N GLU A 269 -5.26 5.08 4.28
CA GLU A 269 -5.73 6.36 4.76
C GLU A 269 -5.72 7.38 3.62
N LEU A 270 -6.85 8.06 3.42
CA LEU A 270 -6.94 9.18 2.50
C LEU A 270 -6.13 10.35 3.05
N LEU A 271 -5.27 10.91 2.22
CA LEU A 271 -4.52 12.11 2.55
C LEU A 271 -5.19 13.36 1.96
N PRO A 272 -4.90 14.56 2.48
CA PRO A 272 -5.40 15.80 1.88
C PRO A 272 -4.99 15.89 0.41
N HIS A 273 -5.93 16.26 -0.45
CA HIS A 273 -5.75 16.38 -1.90
C HIS A 273 -6.25 17.73 -2.43
N TYR A 274 -5.95 18.00 -3.72
CA TYR A 274 -6.38 19.19 -4.43
C TYR A 274 -7.75 19.02 -5.07
#